data_fd0b97c3616cf1e31936d5f533458bb0
#
_entry.id   fd0b97c3616cf1e31936d5f533458bb0
#
_cell.length_a   1.000
_cell.length_b   1.000
_cell.length_c   1.000
_cell.angle_alpha   90.00
_cell.angle_beta   90.00
_cell.angle_gamma   90.00
#
_symmetry.space_group_name_H-M   'P 1'
#
loop_
_entity.id
_entity.type
_entity.pdbx_description
1 polymer ?
#
loop_
_entity_poly.entity_id
_entity_poly.type
_entity_poly.pdbx_seq_one_letter_code
_entity_poly.pdbx_strand_id
1 'polypeptide(L)'
;MATRFVSHTKCLFLLLVAVAAGASLAGAQGMAGTPMTLVVDETQAPRQIAFVHEEIPVRPGALALAYPRWIPGEHGPTGLIENLAALRIHADTTTLPWTRDPDDIFTFHVDVPAGVNRITVDFDILLEGTLSAHQLLLAWNTVVLYPLGIDKRELMIQPSLLLPPDWKQGSSLQVTGKTENRLNFAPLSLERLIDSPVLASDYLRVVPLASSWPAVLDIAGDSQAAIDDADDANAFTLFGKLVDQDRAMFGFRHWQTLHFLISQTGINFDGLEHEDSPWEAVGDAGLSKKSELESYGWPLLAHEQSHSWDGKYRRPAELYSKADYQGPERTTLLWVYEGLNEYIGMLLATRAGFNDDAYMREYLARTSANLAHEPGRNSTPLVDTATENWVIRTVDSGWSSLRRSQDYYDEGALIWLEADVLIREQSHGRASLDDFLRSFLGQRDTGPIVAPYTREDVEAALSAVWPYDWHGFFQKRIYEVHSQAPTDGLEAAGWRLVYNATPNTARFDANYVPIEVFAAYSIGMDVNKDGSINDVWPGTPAYEAGLGPHMTILAIDGQAYSAELLNDSIAHPANGKIALIVRNFDSVQTYEIHYGGGIRHPHLERIPGSHDYLTDILAPRSFSGH
;
A
#
# COMPACT_ATOMS: atom_id res chain seq x y z
N MET A 1 25.91 57.77 51.72
CA MET A 1 26.98 58.63 51.21
C MET A 1 27.26 58.20 49.82
N ALA A 2 26.77 58.91 48.87
CA ALA A 2 27.45 59.89 48.02
C ALA A 2 28.27 59.09 46.91
N THR A 3 28.26 59.31 45.65
CA THR A 3 27.75 60.36 44.76
C THR A 3 27.79 59.89 43.30
N ARG A 4 26.88 60.43 42.52
CA ARG A 4 26.78 60.34 41.05
C ARG A 4 28.07 60.62 40.33
N PHE A 5 28.26 60.02 39.14
CA PHE A 5 28.67 60.78 37.93
C PHE A 5 28.10 60.13 36.67
N VAL A 6 27.40 60.96 35.91
CA VAL A 6 26.87 60.71 34.54
C VAL A 6 27.94 61.06 33.55
N SER A 7 28.22 60.20 32.59
CA SER A 7 28.95 60.57 31.38
C SER A 7 28.19 60.05 30.16
N HIS A 8 27.74 60.99 29.33
CA HIS A 8 27.12 60.77 28.04
C HIS A 8 28.24 60.55 27.00
N THR A 9 28.27 59.34 26.42
CA THR A 9 29.03 59.12 25.19
C THR A 9 28.05 58.69 24.10
N LYS A 10 27.85 59.60 23.12
CA LYS A 10 27.09 59.32 21.91
C LYS A 10 27.90 58.35 21.05
N CYS A 11 27.50 57.10 20.94
CA CYS A 11 27.98 56.21 19.89
C CYS A 11 27.09 56.34 18.67
N LEU A 12 27.67 56.78 17.60
CA LEU A 12 27.13 56.86 16.26
C LEU A 12 27.06 55.41 15.69
N PHE A 13 25.85 54.84 15.61
CA PHE A 13 25.66 53.55 14.91
C PHE A 13 25.64 53.82 13.42
N LEU A 14 26.71 53.43 12.74
CA LEU A 14 26.71 53.23 11.30
C LEU A 14 25.88 51.99 10.98
N LEU A 15 24.70 52.18 10.37
CA LEU A 15 23.92 51.11 9.77
C LEU A 15 24.64 50.64 8.48
N LEU A 16 25.40 49.58 8.56
CA LEU A 16 25.80 48.81 7.37
C LEU A 16 24.56 48.02 6.90
N VAL A 17 23.90 48.55 5.87
CA VAL A 17 22.93 47.81 5.08
C VAL A 17 23.71 46.80 4.24
N ALA A 18 23.85 45.59 4.71
CA ALA A 18 24.25 44.46 3.90
C ALA A 18 23.09 44.18 2.92
N VAL A 19 23.23 44.67 1.69
CA VAL A 19 22.43 44.20 0.56
C VAL A 19 22.90 42.77 0.30
N ALA A 20 22.18 41.81 0.92
CA ALA A 20 22.25 40.42 0.48
C ALA A 20 21.68 40.43 -0.96
N ALA A 21 22.55 40.45 -1.95
CA ALA A 21 22.20 40.06 -3.30
C ALA A 21 21.77 38.59 -3.22
N GLY A 22 20.46 38.37 -3.06
CA GLY A 22 19.84 37.10 -3.36
C GLY A 22 20.10 36.80 -4.84
N ALA A 23 21.14 36.04 -5.12
CA ALA A 23 21.23 35.38 -6.40
C ALA A 23 20.02 34.46 -6.46
N SER A 24 18.93 34.92 -7.10
CA SER A 24 17.91 34.03 -7.59
C SER A 24 18.66 33.07 -8.53
N LEU A 25 18.75 31.82 -8.12
CA LEU A 25 19.08 30.71 -8.99
C LEU A 25 18.00 30.68 -10.08
N ALA A 26 18.20 31.47 -11.14
CA ALA A 26 17.50 31.29 -12.39
C ALA A 26 18.10 30.03 -13.01
N GLY A 27 17.71 28.86 -12.45
CA GLY A 27 18.07 27.57 -13.00
C GLY A 27 17.55 27.48 -14.43
N ALA A 28 18.28 26.85 -15.31
CA ALA A 28 17.75 26.39 -16.57
C ALA A 28 16.57 25.49 -16.24
N GLN A 29 15.38 25.92 -16.63
CA GLN A 29 14.17 25.14 -16.46
C GLN A 29 13.95 24.37 -17.76
N GLY A 30 13.49 23.13 -17.64
CA GLY A 30 12.86 22.45 -18.77
C GLY A 30 11.78 23.36 -19.37
N MET A 31 11.47 23.19 -20.63
CA MET A 31 10.47 24.01 -21.31
C MET A 31 9.08 23.41 -21.06
N ALA A 32 8.32 24.02 -20.16
CA ALA A 32 6.91 23.68 -20.01
C ALA A 32 6.17 23.77 -21.37
N GLY A 33 5.35 22.77 -21.68
CA GLY A 33 4.55 22.73 -22.90
C GLY A 33 5.22 22.11 -24.14
N THR A 34 6.53 21.79 -24.10
CA THR A 34 7.19 20.97 -25.14
C THR A 34 7.48 19.61 -24.52
N PRO A 35 6.86 18.51 -25.01
CA PRO A 35 7.09 17.20 -24.43
C PRO A 35 8.57 16.77 -24.50
N MET A 36 9.09 16.18 -23.43
CA MET A 36 10.28 15.36 -23.50
C MET A 36 9.93 14.00 -24.08
N THR A 37 10.86 13.35 -24.77
CA THR A 37 10.70 11.98 -25.22
C THR A 37 11.38 11.04 -24.23
N LEU A 38 10.75 9.91 -23.97
CA LEU A 38 11.26 8.84 -23.12
C LEU A 38 11.17 7.52 -23.89
N VAL A 39 12.30 6.90 -24.17
CA VAL A 39 12.37 5.58 -24.78
C VAL A 39 12.96 4.61 -23.78
N VAL A 40 12.21 3.60 -23.41
CA VAL A 40 12.65 2.53 -22.51
C VAL A 40 12.81 1.26 -23.34
N ASP A 41 14.00 0.71 -23.35
CA ASP A 41 14.35 -0.54 -24.03
C ASP A 41 14.45 -1.68 -23.01
N GLU A 42 13.38 -2.46 -22.91
CA GLU A 42 13.22 -3.64 -22.06
C GLU A 42 13.53 -4.95 -22.81
N THR A 43 14.16 -4.88 -23.99
CA THR A 43 14.48 -6.11 -24.76
C THR A 43 15.40 -7.06 -24.00
N GLN A 44 16.07 -6.59 -22.96
CA GLN A 44 16.93 -7.37 -22.08
C GLN A 44 16.30 -7.62 -20.68
N ALA A 45 15.01 -7.39 -20.50
CA ALA A 45 14.32 -7.63 -19.22
C ALA A 45 14.58 -9.05 -18.65
N PRO A 46 14.61 -10.15 -19.43
CA PRO A 46 14.99 -11.46 -18.89
C PRO A 46 16.41 -11.54 -18.32
N ARG A 47 17.26 -10.54 -18.55
CA ARG A 47 18.60 -10.38 -17.97
C ARG A 47 18.65 -9.32 -16.86
N GLN A 48 17.49 -8.80 -16.45
CA GLN A 48 17.33 -7.81 -15.39
C GLN A 48 18.08 -6.49 -15.65
N ILE A 49 18.01 -6.00 -16.90
CA ILE A 49 18.56 -4.70 -17.29
C ILE A 49 17.70 -4.05 -18.37
N ALA A 50 17.44 -2.75 -18.21
CA ALA A 50 16.83 -1.88 -19.21
C ALA A 50 17.77 -0.74 -19.62
N PHE A 51 17.55 -0.18 -20.81
CA PHE A 51 18.26 0.97 -21.31
C PHE A 51 17.30 2.10 -21.57
N VAL A 52 17.62 3.28 -21.05
CA VAL A 52 16.76 4.46 -21.13
C VAL A 52 17.43 5.52 -21.97
N HIS A 53 16.66 6.11 -22.87
CA HIS A 53 17.05 7.25 -23.68
C HIS A 53 16.00 8.35 -23.58
N GLU A 54 16.41 9.53 -23.13
CA GLU A 54 15.55 10.70 -23.01
C GLU A 54 16.07 11.85 -23.88
N GLU A 55 15.16 12.58 -24.52
CA GLU A 55 15.45 13.89 -25.10
C GLU A 55 14.66 14.95 -24.33
N ILE A 56 15.37 15.81 -23.64
CA ILE A 56 14.78 16.82 -22.74
C ILE A 56 14.95 18.22 -23.36
N PRO A 57 13.84 18.94 -23.67
CA PRO A 57 13.89 20.34 -24.04
C PRO A 57 14.37 21.20 -22.87
N VAL A 58 15.41 22.01 -23.08
CA VAL A 58 16.06 22.79 -22.03
C VAL A 58 16.37 24.22 -22.48
N ARG A 59 16.74 25.06 -21.53
CA ARG A 59 17.36 26.39 -21.75
C ARG A 59 18.80 26.35 -21.27
N PRO A 60 19.70 27.17 -21.88
CA PRO A 60 21.07 27.31 -21.40
C PRO A 60 21.13 27.75 -19.93
N GLY A 61 22.11 27.22 -19.19
CA GLY A 61 22.34 27.53 -17.78
C GLY A 61 22.35 26.28 -16.88
N ALA A 62 22.32 26.47 -15.57
CA ALA A 62 22.30 25.37 -14.60
C ALA A 62 20.96 24.63 -14.63
N LEU A 63 21.01 23.33 -14.80
CA LEU A 63 19.87 22.44 -14.81
C LEU A 63 20.03 21.36 -13.70
N ALA A 64 18.95 21.07 -13.00
CA ALA A 64 18.85 19.93 -12.09
C ALA A 64 17.87 18.90 -12.66
N LEU A 65 18.34 17.65 -12.81
CA LEU A 65 17.53 16.48 -13.14
C LEU A 65 17.31 15.66 -11.89
N ALA A 66 16.11 15.16 -11.68
CA ALA A 66 15.77 14.36 -10.52
C ALA A 66 15.23 12.99 -10.91
N TYR A 67 15.55 11.98 -10.10
CA TYR A 67 14.94 10.68 -10.12
C TYR A 67 13.80 10.65 -9.08
N PRO A 68 12.63 10.08 -9.36
CA PRO A 68 11.52 10.04 -8.40
C PRO A 68 11.93 9.38 -7.08
N ARG A 69 11.67 10.08 -5.97
CA ARG A 69 12.03 9.63 -4.62
C ARG A 69 10.81 9.21 -3.80
N TRP A 70 9.77 10.06 -3.76
CA TRP A 70 8.52 9.77 -3.06
C TRP A 70 7.51 9.21 -4.05
N ILE A 71 7.26 7.90 -3.96
CA ILE A 71 6.43 7.20 -4.94
C ILE A 71 4.99 7.19 -4.45
N PRO A 72 4.02 7.63 -5.29
CA PRO A 72 2.60 7.58 -4.93
C PRO A 72 2.14 6.14 -4.65
N GLY A 73 1.41 5.96 -3.55
CA GLY A 73 1.00 4.65 -3.07
C GLY A 73 1.97 4.00 -2.10
N GLU A 74 3.27 4.20 -2.29
CA GLU A 74 4.30 3.71 -1.37
C GLU A 74 4.38 4.52 -0.06
N HIS A 75 3.81 5.71 -0.01
CA HIS A 75 3.79 6.62 1.14
C HIS A 75 5.16 6.88 1.77
N GLY A 76 6.23 6.80 0.99
CA GLY A 76 7.59 6.90 1.47
C GLY A 76 8.61 7.26 0.39
N PRO A 77 9.88 7.51 0.80
CA PRO A 77 10.99 7.78 -0.12
C PRO A 77 11.57 6.47 -0.68
N THR A 78 10.75 5.69 -1.38
CA THR A 78 11.04 4.33 -1.84
C THR A 78 11.64 4.27 -3.25
N GLY A 79 11.96 5.42 -3.87
CA GLY A 79 12.60 5.46 -5.18
C GLY A 79 13.92 4.70 -5.21
N LEU A 80 14.10 3.80 -6.19
CA LEU A 80 15.22 2.85 -6.32
C LEU A 80 16.42 3.49 -7.04
N ILE A 81 16.97 4.59 -6.51
CA ILE A 81 18.09 5.34 -7.13
C ILE A 81 19.37 4.51 -7.26
N GLU A 82 19.56 3.49 -6.44
CA GLU A 82 20.68 2.54 -6.49
C GLU A 82 20.68 1.71 -7.77
N ASN A 83 19.54 1.54 -8.42
CA ASN A 83 19.42 0.80 -9.67
C ASN A 83 19.80 1.63 -10.90
N LEU A 84 19.96 2.96 -10.77
CA LEU A 84 20.40 3.81 -11.86
C LEU A 84 21.91 3.70 -12.07
N ALA A 85 22.32 3.30 -13.28
CA ALA A 85 23.69 3.08 -13.67
C ALA A 85 24.05 3.80 -14.98
N ALA A 86 25.33 3.96 -15.24
CA ALA A 86 25.90 4.42 -16.52
C ALA A 86 25.34 5.75 -17.05
N LEU A 87 24.94 6.69 -16.20
CA LEU A 87 24.36 7.97 -16.60
C LEU A 87 25.31 8.79 -17.50
N ARG A 88 24.84 9.19 -18.67
CA ARG A 88 25.51 10.06 -19.64
C ARG A 88 24.56 11.15 -20.09
N ILE A 89 25.06 12.38 -20.14
CA ILE A 89 24.30 13.56 -20.61
C ILE A 89 25.05 14.18 -21.78
N HIS A 90 24.35 14.49 -22.87
CA HIS A 90 24.92 15.04 -24.07
C HIS A 90 24.16 16.29 -24.57
N ALA A 91 24.89 17.21 -25.16
CA ALA A 91 24.35 18.24 -26.02
C ALA A 91 24.89 17.97 -27.45
N ASP A 92 24.02 17.51 -28.35
CA ASP A 92 24.41 16.96 -29.64
C ASP A 92 25.47 15.83 -29.47
N THR A 93 26.69 16.04 -29.99
CA THR A 93 27.80 15.07 -29.88
C THR A 93 28.71 15.32 -28.68
N THR A 94 28.46 16.35 -27.89
CA THR A 94 29.33 16.77 -26.77
C THR A 94 28.79 16.17 -25.46
N THR A 95 29.60 15.38 -24.78
CA THR A 95 29.28 14.91 -23.42
C THR A 95 29.38 16.08 -22.44
N LEU A 96 28.32 16.30 -21.68
CA LEU A 96 28.24 17.27 -20.59
C LEU A 96 28.66 16.62 -19.26
N PRO A 97 29.57 17.24 -18.49
CA PRO A 97 29.86 16.78 -17.16
C PRO A 97 28.64 17.04 -16.23
N TRP A 98 28.36 16.10 -15.36
CA TRP A 98 27.33 16.23 -14.34
C TRP A 98 27.90 15.92 -12.97
N THR A 99 27.22 16.36 -11.91
CA THR A 99 27.53 16.03 -10.53
C THR A 99 26.26 15.62 -9.79
N ARG A 100 26.37 14.62 -8.92
CA ARG A 100 25.28 14.25 -8.01
C ARG A 100 25.23 15.27 -6.86
N ASP A 101 24.04 15.68 -6.45
CA ASP A 101 23.87 16.54 -5.27
C ASP A 101 24.31 15.76 -4.01
N PRO A 102 25.20 16.33 -3.17
CA PRO A 102 25.69 15.64 -1.98
C PRO A 102 24.66 15.56 -0.85
N ASP A 103 23.66 16.43 -0.82
CA ASP A 103 22.60 16.49 0.21
C ASP A 103 21.32 15.78 -0.27
N ASP A 104 21.13 15.68 -1.59
CA ASP A 104 20.01 14.96 -2.22
C ASP A 104 20.51 14.04 -3.34
N ILE A 105 20.81 12.78 -2.98
CA ILE A 105 21.39 11.80 -3.90
C ILE A 105 20.50 11.43 -5.10
N PHE A 106 19.23 11.85 -5.09
CA PHE A 106 18.29 11.67 -6.21
C PHE A 106 18.41 12.75 -7.28
N THR A 107 19.21 13.82 -7.04
CA THR A 107 19.35 14.99 -7.92
C THR A 107 20.72 15.05 -8.59
N PHE A 108 20.73 15.37 -9.87
CA PHE A 108 21.91 15.50 -10.73
C PHE A 108 21.98 16.90 -11.34
N HIS A 109 23.11 17.57 -11.20
CA HIS A 109 23.36 18.92 -11.73
C HIS A 109 24.19 18.87 -13.02
N VAL A 110 23.77 19.64 -14.01
CA VAL A 110 24.47 19.81 -15.30
C VAL A 110 24.37 21.25 -15.76
N ASP A 111 25.45 21.80 -16.34
CA ASP A 111 25.45 23.11 -16.97
C ASP A 111 25.18 22.98 -18.47
N VAL A 112 24.03 23.49 -18.93
CA VAL A 112 23.62 23.48 -20.33
C VAL A 112 24.32 24.65 -21.07
N PRO A 113 25.12 24.38 -22.13
CA PRO A 113 25.84 25.39 -22.85
C PRO A 113 24.94 26.40 -23.57
N ALA A 114 25.47 27.60 -23.82
CA ALA A 114 24.79 28.63 -24.60
C ALA A 114 24.43 28.11 -26.01
N GLY A 115 23.19 28.38 -26.44
CA GLY A 115 22.67 27.94 -27.74
C GLY A 115 22.09 26.51 -27.77
N VAL A 116 22.27 25.71 -26.73
CA VAL A 116 21.65 24.38 -26.58
C VAL A 116 20.22 24.55 -26.12
N ASN A 117 19.28 23.91 -26.81
CA ASN A 117 17.84 23.91 -26.48
C ASN A 117 17.27 22.51 -26.24
N ARG A 118 18.10 21.47 -26.31
CA ARG A 118 17.79 20.07 -26.04
C ARG A 118 19.03 19.34 -25.56
N ILE A 119 18.89 18.49 -24.61
CA ILE A 119 19.90 17.52 -24.17
C ILE A 119 19.38 16.10 -24.35
N THR A 120 20.31 15.17 -24.49
CA THR A 120 20.05 13.74 -24.45
C THR A 120 20.56 13.17 -23.14
N VAL A 121 19.78 12.32 -22.51
CA VAL A 121 20.15 11.63 -21.26
C VAL A 121 20.03 10.14 -21.51
N ASP A 122 21.12 9.41 -21.35
CA ASP A 122 21.19 7.96 -21.48
C ASP A 122 21.59 7.35 -20.14
N PHE A 123 20.90 6.30 -19.70
CA PHE A 123 21.26 5.56 -18.50
C PHE A 123 20.74 4.12 -18.57
N ASP A 124 21.31 3.27 -17.73
CA ASP A 124 20.91 1.88 -17.59
C ASP A 124 20.15 1.74 -16.26
N ILE A 125 19.13 0.87 -16.23
CA ILE A 125 18.42 0.48 -15.00
C ILE A 125 18.67 -1.01 -14.76
N LEU A 126 19.13 -1.29 -13.55
CA LEU A 126 19.26 -2.67 -13.06
C LEU A 126 17.89 -3.08 -12.52
N LEU A 127 17.21 -3.99 -13.23
CA LEU A 127 15.84 -4.38 -12.89
C LEU A 127 15.84 -5.33 -11.69
N GLU A 128 15.87 -4.76 -10.49
CA GLU A 128 15.44 -5.52 -9.31
C GLU A 128 13.92 -5.65 -9.36
N GLY A 129 13.41 -6.87 -9.16
CA GLY A 129 11.97 -7.12 -9.21
C GLY A 129 11.41 -7.35 -10.60
N THR A 130 12.25 -7.67 -11.61
CA THR A 130 11.74 -8.44 -12.75
C THR A 130 11.01 -9.65 -12.19
N LEU A 131 9.71 -9.76 -12.44
CA LEU A 131 8.85 -10.74 -11.78
C LEU A 131 9.32 -12.17 -12.07
N SER A 132 9.76 -12.41 -13.33
CA SER A 132 10.38 -13.67 -13.76
C SER A 132 11.11 -13.50 -15.10
N ALA A 133 11.65 -14.59 -15.66
CA ALA A 133 12.21 -14.59 -17.02
C ALA A 133 11.14 -14.34 -18.11
N HIS A 134 9.86 -14.42 -17.75
CA HIS A 134 8.70 -14.33 -18.64
C HIS A 134 7.81 -13.12 -18.38
N GLN A 135 8.00 -12.41 -17.27
CA GLN A 135 7.13 -11.32 -16.84
C GLN A 135 7.93 -10.10 -16.36
N LEU A 136 7.45 -8.93 -16.70
CA LEU A 136 7.95 -7.63 -16.24
C LEU A 136 6.78 -6.72 -15.88
N LEU A 137 6.88 -6.07 -14.74
CA LEU A 137 6.10 -4.87 -14.42
C LEU A 137 6.99 -3.64 -14.62
N LEU A 138 6.70 -2.84 -15.64
CA LEU A 138 7.34 -1.54 -15.82
C LEU A 138 6.59 -0.48 -15.00
N ALA A 139 7.20 -0.05 -13.91
CA ALA A 139 6.81 1.15 -13.16
C ALA A 139 7.62 2.33 -13.69
N TRP A 140 6.97 3.33 -14.31
CA TRP A 140 7.65 4.43 -15.00
C TRP A 140 8.50 5.32 -14.09
N ASN A 141 8.21 5.36 -12.79
CA ASN A 141 9.05 6.05 -11.80
C ASN A 141 10.47 5.48 -11.70
N THR A 142 10.69 4.24 -12.10
CA THR A 142 12.02 3.59 -12.06
C THR A 142 12.89 3.90 -13.27
N VAL A 143 12.32 4.46 -14.34
CA VAL A 143 12.98 4.62 -15.65
C VAL A 143 12.94 6.06 -16.17
N VAL A 144 12.80 7.06 -15.29
CA VAL A 144 12.71 8.46 -15.71
C VAL A 144 13.60 9.38 -14.89
N LEU A 145 14.33 10.26 -15.58
CA LEU A 145 14.94 11.46 -15.01
C LEU A 145 14.20 12.69 -15.54
N TYR A 146 13.79 13.59 -14.67
CA TYR A 146 12.99 14.73 -15.06
C TYR A 146 13.57 16.06 -14.56
N PRO A 147 13.40 17.17 -15.30
CA PRO A 147 13.89 18.48 -14.90
C PRO A 147 13.10 19.02 -13.71
N LEU A 148 13.79 19.42 -12.63
CA LEU A 148 13.18 20.11 -11.50
C LEU A 148 12.69 21.51 -11.89
N GLY A 149 11.65 21.99 -11.16
CA GLY A 149 11.06 23.31 -11.35
C GLY A 149 9.91 23.37 -12.36
N ILE A 150 9.50 22.23 -12.93
CA ILE A 150 8.25 22.08 -13.66
C ILE A 150 7.33 21.21 -12.81
N ASP A 151 6.06 21.61 -12.68
CA ASP A 151 5.07 20.78 -11.98
C ASP A 151 4.86 19.45 -12.70
N LYS A 152 4.88 18.34 -11.97
CA LYS A 152 4.69 16.98 -12.52
C LYS A 152 3.40 16.83 -13.32
N ARG A 153 2.40 17.66 -13.03
CA ARG A 153 1.10 17.72 -13.72
C ARG A 153 1.19 18.44 -15.08
N GLU A 154 2.21 19.27 -15.27
CA GLU A 154 2.42 20.08 -16.48
C GLU A 154 3.60 19.56 -17.33
N LEU A 155 4.48 18.75 -16.74
CA LEU A 155 5.61 18.15 -17.46
C LEU A 155 5.11 17.05 -18.38
N MET A 156 5.05 17.35 -19.69
CA MET A 156 4.57 16.40 -20.70
C MET A 156 5.68 15.47 -21.17
N ILE A 157 5.35 14.18 -21.26
CA ILE A 157 6.25 13.12 -21.72
C ILE A 157 5.60 12.39 -22.90
N GLN A 158 6.41 12.06 -23.92
CA GLN A 158 6.07 11.20 -25.04
C GLN A 158 6.78 9.86 -24.85
N PRO A 159 6.14 8.85 -24.23
CA PRO A 159 6.80 7.59 -23.92
C PRO A 159 6.77 6.60 -25.09
N SER A 160 7.80 5.77 -25.15
CA SER A 160 7.89 4.60 -26.02
C SER A 160 8.55 3.45 -25.27
N LEU A 161 8.11 2.22 -25.55
CA LEU A 161 8.60 1.01 -24.91
C LEU A 161 9.01 -0.02 -25.97
N LEU A 162 10.21 -0.57 -25.84
CA LEU A 162 10.65 -1.72 -26.62
C LEU A 162 10.61 -2.96 -25.71
N LEU A 163 9.95 -4.02 -26.16
CA LEU A 163 9.82 -5.28 -25.45
C LEU A 163 10.66 -6.40 -26.09
N PRO A 164 10.99 -7.46 -25.37
CA PRO A 164 11.51 -8.67 -26.00
C PRO A 164 10.62 -9.14 -27.16
N PRO A 165 11.17 -9.83 -28.16
CA PRO A 165 10.35 -10.39 -29.24
C PRO A 165 9.20 -11.25 -28.72
N ASP A 166 8.03 -11.12 -29.34
CA ASP A 166 6.81 -11.87 -29.05
C ASP A 166 6.10 -11.52 -27.72
N TRP A 167 6.71 -10.65 -26.89
CA TRP A 167 6.04 -10.20 -25.68
C TRP A 167 4.85 -9.29 -26.00
N LYS A 168 3.79 -9.45 -25.19
CA LYS A 168 2.58 -8.63 -25.20
C LYS A 168 2.57 -7.74 -23.98
N GLN A 169 1.65 -6.78 -23.94
CA GLN A 169 1.49 -5.86 -22.80
C GLN A 169 0.02 -5.66 -22.43
N GLY A 170 -0.25 -5.44 -21.15
CA GLY A 170 -1.46 -4.89 -20.57
C GLY A 170 -1.15 -3.53 -19.93
N SER A 171 -1.96 -2.52 -20.15
CA SER A 171 -1.83 -1.18 -19.56
C SER A 171 -3.04 -0.33 -19.91
N SER A 172 -3.34 0.67 -19.09
CA SER A 172 -4.32 1.71 -19.41
C SER A 172 -3.81 2.75 -20.41
N LEU A 173 -2.51 2.76 -20.75
CA LEU A 173 -1.91 3.71 -21.68
C LEU A 173 -2.41 3.55 -23.10
N GLN A 174 -2.82 4.66 -23.74
CA GLN A 174 -3.24 4.66 -25.12
C GLN A 174 -2.06 4.43 -26.09
N VAL A 175 -2.03 3.27 -26.74
CA VAL A 175 -1.08 2.97 -27.82
C VAL A 175 -1.48 3.75 -29.07
N THR A 176 -0.57 4.59 -29.59
CA THR A 176 -0.75 5.39 -30.82
C THR A 176 -0.08 4.79 -32.04
N GLY A 177 0.86 3.87 -31.85
CA GLY A 177 1.58 3.19 -32.90
C GLY A 177 2.36 1.98 -32.39
N LYS A 178 2.45 0.94 -33.23
CA LYS A 178 3.25 -0.25 -32.97
C LYS A 178 4.08 -0.60 -34.20
N THR A 179 5.37 -0.84 -34.01
CA THR A 179 6.29 -1.28 -35.06
C THR A 179 7.16 -2.39 -34.50
N GLU A 180 7.05 -3.60 -35.05
CA GLU A 180 7.75 -4.78 -34.51
C GLU A 180 7.57 -4.89 -32.98
N ASN A 181 8.65 -4.70 -32.21
CA ASN A 181 8.66 -4.78 -30.75
C ASN A 181 8.56 -3.41 -30.05
N ARG A 182 8.39 -2.29 -30.79
CA ARG A 182 8.26 -0.94 -30.24
C ARG A 182 6.80 -0.51 -30.16
N LEU A 183 6.40 -0.06 -28.98
CA LEU A 183 5.12 0.59 -28.67
C LEU A 183 5.34 2.08 -28.50
N ASN A 184 4.50 2.93 -29.12
CA ASN A 184 4.47 4.35 -28.88
C ASN A 184 3.14 4.68 -28.21
N PHE A 185 3.19 5.47 -27.13
CA PHE A 185 2.00 5.88 -26.39
C PHE A 185 1.63 7.34 -26.68
N ALA A 186 0.43 7.76 -26.34
CA ALA A 186 0.04 9.15 -26.40
C ALA A 186 0.84 10.00 -25.40
N PRO A 187 1.11 11.28 -25.71
CA PRO A 187 1.75 12.17 -24.74
C PRO A 187 0.86 12.39 -23.52
N LEU A 188 1.48 12.37 -22.32
CA LEU A 188 0.76 12.58 -21.06
C LEU A 188 1.68 13.27 -20.04
N SER A 189 1.11 13.72 -18.91
CA SER A 189 1.91 14.33 -17.85
C SER A 189 2.78 13.29 -17.14
N LEU A 190 3.87 13.74 -16.50
CA LEU A 190 4.72 12.86 -15.67
C LEU A 190 3.90 12.19 -14.56
N GLU A 191 2.98 12.93 -13.92
CA GLU A 191 2.10 12.36 -12.90
C GLU A 191 1.26 11.20 -13.44
N ARG A 192 0.62 11.40 -14.60
CA ARG A 192 -0.20 10.35 -15.20
C ARG A 192 0.63 9.17 -15.72
N LEU A 193 1.84 9.42 -16.23
CA LEU A 193 2.74 8.38 -16.67
C LEU A 193 3.12 7.44 -15.52
N ILE A 194 3.56 8.00 -14.39
CA ILE A 194 3.93 7.23 -13.19
C ILE A 194 2.75 6.42 -12.65
N ASP A 195 1.53 6.93 -12.80
CA ASP A 195 0.29 6.24 -12.39
C ASP A 195 -0.26 5.28 -13.46
N SER A 196 0.53 4.87 -14.45
CA SER A 196 0.07 3.99 -15.54
C SER A 196 1.12 2.92 -15.87
N PRO A 197 1.32 1.93 -15.00
CA PRO A 197 2.29 0.85 -15.22
C PRO A 197 1.98 0.02 -16.46
N VAL A 198 2.95 -0.75 -16.90
CA VAL A 198 2.81 -1.71 -18.00
C VAL A 198 3.20 -3.10 -17.51
N LEU A 199 2.26 -4.03 -17.53
CA LEU A 199 2.54 -5.44 -17.34
C LEU A 199 2.88 -6.06 -18.71
N ALA A 200 4.06 -6.67 -18.85
CA ALA A 200 4.49 -7.28 -20.09
C ALA A 200 4.93 -8.74 -19.89
N SER A 201 4.60 -9.61 -20.86
CA SER A 201 4.93 -11.04 -20.80
C SER A 201 4.81 -11.70 -22.18
N ASP A 202 5.55 -12.80 -22.39
CA ASP A 202 5.33 -13.70 -23.52
C ASP A 202 4.07 -14.57 -23.32
N TYR A 203 3.66 -14.81 -22.06
CA TYR A 203 2.40 -15.47 -21.68
C TYR A 203 1.42 -14.45 -21.08
N LEU A 204 0.79 -13.65 -21.95
CA LEU A 204 -0.20 -12.65 -21.53
C LEU A 204 -1.54 -12.91 -22.19
N ARG A 205 -2.60 -12.95 -21.38
CA ARG A 205 -3.99 -13.08 -21.80
C ARG A 205 -4.78 -11.84 -21.40
N VAL A 206 -5.49 -11.25 -22.36
CA VAL A 206 -6.36 -10.09 -22.16
C VAL A 206 -7.82 -10.55 -22.20
N VAL A 207 -8.56 -10.33 -21.14
CA VAL A 207 -9.95 -10.79 -20.97
C VAL A 207 -10.87 -9.61 -20.71
N PRO A 208 -11.70 -9.18 -21.68
CA PRO A 208 -12.78 -8.23 -21.40
C PRO A 208 -13.78 -8.83 -20.41
N LEU A 209 -14.06 -8.12 -19.33
CA LEU A 209 -14.97 -8.58 -18.29
C LEU A 209 -16.45 -8.33 -18.65
N ALA A 210 -17.31 -9.28 -18.28
CA ALA A 210 -18.74 -9.12 -18.34
C ALA A 210 -19.24 -8.33 -17.12
N SER A 211 -19.18 -7.01 -17.19
CA SER A 211 -19.48 -6.10 -16.09
C SER A 211 -20.24 -4.85 -16.55
N SER A 212 -20.81 -4.12 -15.60
CA SER A 212 -21.63 -2.93 -15.84
C SER A 212 -20.84 -1.70 -16.31
N TRP A 213 -19.52 -1.69 -16.10
CA TRP A 213 -18.57 -0.72 -16.62
C TRP A 213 -17.47 -1.40 -17.43
N PRO A 214 -16.87 -0.73 -18.44
CA PRO A 214 -15.77 -1.33 -19.19
C PRO A 214 -14.59 -1.69 -18.29
N ALA A 215 -14.25 -2.96 -18.24
CA ALA A 215 -13.10 -3.46 -17.49
C ALA A 215 -12.44 -4.63 -18.23
N VAL A 216 -11.15 -4.77 -18.06
CA VAL A 216 -10.30 -5.77 -18.69
C VAL A 216 -9.42 -6.39 -17.63
N LEU A 217 -9.22 -7.70 -17.72
CA LEU A 217 -8.27 -8.43 -16.90
C LEU A 217 -7.07 -8.79 -17.79
N ASP A 218 -5.93 -8.18 -17.49
CA ASP A 218 -4.65 -8.43 -18.16
C ASP A 218 -3.84 -9.39 -17.28
N ILE A 219 -3.78 -10.66 -17.69
CA ILE A 219 -3.16 -11.73 -16.89
C ILE A 219 -1.83 -12.13 -17.51
N ALA A 220 -0.74 -11.99 -16.77
CA ALA A 220 0.56 -12.54 -17.09
C ALA A 220 0.84 -13.79 -16.25
N GLY A 221 1.61 -14.73 -16.80
CA GLY A 221 2.03 -15.95 -16.12
C GLY A 221 3.38 -16.44 -16.64
N ASP A 222 3.98 -17.41 -15.96
CA ASP A 222 5.26 -17.99 -16.33
C ASP A 222 5.14 -19.16 -17.33
N SER A 223 3.90 -19.47 -17.73
CA SER A 223 3.63 -20.51 -18.71
C SER A 223 2.27 -20.33 -19.38
N GLN A 224 2.08 -20.98 -20.54
CA GLN A 224 0.78 -21.00 -21.19
C GLN A 224 -0.29 -21.65 -20.31
N ALA A 225 0.04 -22.68 -19.53
CA ALA A 225 -0.89 -23.33 -18.61
C ALA A 225 -1.37 -22.38 -17.52
N ALA A 226 -0.49 -21.56 -16.93
CA ALA A 226 -0.86 -20.60 -15.90
C ALA A 226 -1.95 -19.63 -16.36
N ILE A 227 -1.87 -19.13 -17.61
CA ILE A 227 -2.88 -18.21 -18.16
C ILE A 227 -4.12 -18.91 -18.72
N ASP A 228 -4.01 -20.18 -19.13
CA ASP A 228 -5.16 -20.97 -19.61
C ASP A 228 -6.05 -21.40 -18.43
N ASP A 229 -5.46 -21.81 -17.31
CA ASP A 229 -6.14 -22.28 -16.10
C ASP A 229 -6.64 -21.13 -15.19
N ALA A 230 -6.35 -19.86 -15.54
CA ALA A 230 -6.64 -18.69 -14.73
C ALA A 230 -8.14 -18.47 -14.41
N ASP A 231 -9.08 -19.16 -15.04
CA ASP A 231 -10.52 -19.10 -14.72
C ASP A 231 -11.06 -20.36 -14.03
N ASP A 232 -10.22 -21.31 -13.66
CA ASP A 232 -10.65 -22.58 -13.04
C ASP A 232 -11.40 -22.35 -11.72
N ALA A 233 -11.07 -21.27 -10.99
CA ALA A 233 -11.81 -20.82 -9.80
C ALA A 233 -12.96 -19.85 -10.12
N ASN A 234 -13.35 -19.67 -11.39
CA ASN A 234 -14.36 -18.72 -11.85
C ASN A 234 -13.98 -17.23 -11.58
N ALA A 235 -12.68 -16.93 -11.64
CA ALA A 235 -12.12 -15.62 -11.35
C ALA A 235 -12.74 -14.51 -12.22
N PHE A 236 -12.89 -14.74 -13.53
CA PHE A 236 -13.41 -13.72 -14.46
C PHE A 236 -14.82 -13.25 -14.13
N THR A 237 -15.68 -14.17 -13.65
CA THR A 237 -17.01 -13.81 -13.16
C THR A 237 -16.95 -13.00 -11.87
N LEU A 238 -16.02 -13.31 -10.96
CA LEU A 238 -15.87 -12.61 -9.69
C LEU A 238 -15.35 -11.18 -9.91
N PHE A 239 -14.36 -10.97 -10.76
CA PHE A 239 -13.91 -9.64 -11.16
C PHE A 239 -15.03 -8.82 -11.86
N GLY A 240 -15.83 -9.45 -12.71
CA GLY A 240 -16.99 -8.80 -13.29
C GLY A 240 -18.01 -8.33 -12.25
N LYS A 241 -18.29 -9.18 -11.24
CA LYS A 241 -19.16 -8.82 -10.11
C LYS A 241 -18.51 -7.75 -9.20
N LEU A 242 -17.18 -7.75 -9.04
CA LEU A 242 -16.49 -6.68 -8.31
C LEU A 242 -16.81 -5.33 -8.92
N VAL A 243 -16.62 -5.16 -10.23
CA VAL A 243 -16.96 -3.95 -10.97
C VAL A 243 -18.46 -3.59 -10.87
N ASP A 244 -19.35 -4.59 -10.78
CA ASP A 244 -20.78 -4.36 -10.55
C ASP A 244 -21.06 -3.84 -9.13
N GLN A 245 -20.32 -4.33 -8.11
CA GLN A 245 -20.41 -3.82 -6.74
C GLN A 245 -19.83 -2.42 -6.60
N ASP A 246 -18.76 -2.07 -7.34
CA ASP A 246 -18.25 -0.69 -7.41
C ASP A 246 -19.33 0.27 -7.90
N ARG A 247 -20.00 -0.10 -9.00
CA ARG A 247 -21.08 0.70 -9.52
C ARG A 247 -22.24 0.84 -8.54
N ALA A 248 -22.54 -0.22 -7.81
CA ALA A 248 -23.59 -0.18 -6.79
C ALA A 248 -23.18 0.70 -5.59
N MET A 249 -21.90 0.69 -5.19
CA MET A 249 -21.36 1.46 -4.07
C MET A 249 -21.16 2.94 -4.45
N PHE A 250 -20.35 3.21 -5.47
CA PHE A 250 -19.92 4.57 -5.80
C PHE A 250 -20.86 5.30 -6.77
N GLY A 251 -21.50 4.58 -7.69
CA GLY A 251 -22.43 5.14 -8.68
C GLY A 251 -21.77 5.82 -9.88
N PHE A 252 -20.51 6.24 -9.78
CA PHE A 252 -19.74 6.97 -10.77
C PHE A 252 -18.31 6.41 -10.84
N ARG A 253 -17.62 6.65 -11.96
CA ARG A 253 -16.24 6.22 -12.21
C ARG A 253 -15.37 7.37 -12.67
N HIS A 254 -14.05 7.24 -12.53
CA HIS A 254 -13.08 8.26 -12.88
C HIS A 254 -12.08 7.81 -13.96
N TRP A 255 -12.47 6.83 -14.76
CA TRP A 255 -11.67 6.19 -15.81
C TRP A 255 -12.56 5.80 -17.02
N GLN A 256 -11.95 5.51 -18.16
CA GLN A 256 -12.66 5.03 -19.35
C GLN A 256 -12.80 3.50 -19.35
N THR A 257 -11.68 2.80 -19.14
CA THR A 257 -11.60 1.35 -19.02
C THR A 257 -10.69 1.03 -17.86
N LEU A 258 -11.13 0.17 -16.95
CA LEU A 258 -10.32 -0.33 -15.86
C LEU A 258 -9.52 -1.54 -16.34
N HIS A 259 -8.21 -1.55 -16.08
CA HIS A 259 -7.31 -2.64 -16.37
C HIS A 259 -6.82 -3.27 -15.08
N PHE A 260 -7.24 -4.49 -14.75
CA PHE A 260 -6.62 -5.25 -13.67
C PHE A 260 -5.35 -5.91 -14.22
N LEU A 261 -4.19 -5.49 -13.75
CA LEU A 261 -2.89 -6.03 -14.15
C LEU A 261 -2.49 -7.13 -13.18
N ILE A 262 -2.72 -8.39 -13.55
CA ILE A 262 -2.53 -9.52 -12.65
C ILE A 262 -1.29 -10.34 -13.06
N SER A 263 -0.34 -10.46 -12.14
CA SER A 263 0.85 -11.31 -12.29
C SER A 263 0.67 -12.61 -11.50
N GLN A 264 0.61 -13.74 -12.23
CA GLN A 264 0.74 -15.06 -11.62
C GLN A 264 2.21 -15.46 -11.64
N THR A 265 2.88 -15.36 -10.50
CA THR A 265 4.34 -15.50 -10.34
C THR A 265 4.67 -16.12 -8.98
N GLY A 266 5.95 -16.42 -8.72
CA GLY A 266 6.42 -16.89 -7.41
C GLY A 266 6.28 -15.86 -6.26
N ILE A 267 5.90 -14.61 -6.55
CA ILE A 267 5.53 -13.61 -5.54
C ILE A 267 4.08 -13.90 -5.12
N ASN A 268 3.87 -14.18 -3.84
CA ASN A 268 2.57 -14.63 -3.35
C ASN A 268 1.59 -13.51 -2.99
N PHE A 269 2.09 -12.30 -2.71
CA PHE A 269 1.26 -11.18 -2.33
C PHE A 269 2.05 -9.88 -2.48
N ASP A 270 1.65 -9.07 -3.44
CA ASP A 270 2.14 -7.71 -3.65
C ASP A 270 1.14 -6.95 -4.50
N GLY A 271 0.99 -5.66 -4.31
CA GLY A 271 0.09 -4.82 -5.09
C GLY A 271 0.42 -3.36 -4.96
N LEU A 272 0.01 -2.61 -5.96
CA LEU A 272 0.08 -1.16 -5.93
C LEU A 272 -1.11 -0.58 -6.71
N GLU A 273 -1.76 0.33 -6.05
CA GLU A 273 -2.91 1.03 -6.60
C GLU A 273 -2.54 2.01 -7.70
N HIS A 274 -3.36 2.03 -8.74
CA HIS A 274 -3.34 3.01 -9.83
C HIS A 274 -4.76 3.41 -10.20
N GLU A 275 -4.97 4.60 -10.76
CA GLU A 275 -6.32 5.12 -10.98
C GLU A 275 -7.18 4.21 -11.87
N ASP A 276 -6.60 3.65 -12.93
CA ASP A 276 -7.31 2.80 -13.89
C ASP A 276 -6.52 1.53 -14.31
N SER A 277 -5.43 1.20 -13.59
CA SER A 277 -4.62 0.02 -13.87
C SER A 277 -3.90 -0.51 -12.61
N PRO A 278 -4.64 -0.84 -11.50
CA PRO A 278 -4.05 -1.47 -10.35
C PRO A 278 -3.29 -2.73 -10.75
N TRP A 279 -2.15 -2.97 -10.09
CA TRP A 279 -1.34 -4.15 -10.32
C TRP A 279 -1.30 -5.02 -9.07
N GLU A 280 -1.45 -6.34 -9.26
CA GLU A 280 -1.40 -7.32 -8.18
C GLU A 280 -0.62 -8.58 -8.57
N ALA A 281 0.20 -9.09 -7.66
CA ALA A 281 0.87 -10.38 -7.74
C ALA A 281 0.17 -11.40 -6.84
N VAL A 282 -0.30 -12.50 -7.43
CA VAL A 282 -1.20 -13.47 -6.77
C VAL A 282 -0.66 -14.90 -6.77
N GLY A 283 0.63 -15.10 -6.69
CA GLY A 283 1.21 -16.46 -6.74
C GLY A 283 0.85 -17.25 -8.01
N ASP A 284 1.53 -18.36 -8.25
CA ASP A 284 1.40 -19.14 -9.50
C ASP A 284 -0.01 -19.69 -9.76
N ALA A 285 -0.82 -19.88 -8.72
CA ALA A 285 -2.15 -20.47 -8.81
C ALA A 285 -3.25 -19.55 -8.23
N GLY A 286 -2.93 -18.29 -8.00
CA GLY A 286 -3.80 -17.36 -7.30
C GLY A 286 -5.19 -17.17 -7.92
N LEU A 287 -5.31 -17.23 -9.23
CA LEU A 287 -6.60 -17.16 -9.92
C LEU A 287 -7.25 -18.54 -10.17
N SER A 288 -6.48 -19.63 -10.22
CA SER A 288 -6.97 -20.95 -10.61
C SER A 288 -7.49 -21.78 -9.42
N LYS A 289 -7.01 -21.52 -8.19
CA LYS A 289 -7.44 -22.21 -6.98
C LYS A 289 -8.39 -21.36 -6.14
N LYS A 290 -9.56 -21.90 -5.86
CA LYS A 290 -10.59 -21.20 -5.09
C LYS A 290 -10.07 -20.69 -3.74
N SER A 291 -9.32 -21.50 -2.99
CA SER A 291 -8.82 -21.10 -1.66
C SER A 291 -7.81 -19.96 -1.71
N GLU A 292 -7.00 -19.88 -2.78
CA GLU A 292 -6.06 -18.79 -2.99
C GLU A 292 -6.79 -17.53 -3.44
N LEU A 293 -7.65 -17.64 -4.45
CA LEU A 293 -8.48 -16.52 -4.90
C LEU A 293 -9.35 -15.94 -3.76
N GLU A 294 -9.88 -16.77 -2.87
CA GLU A 294 -10.63 -16.37 -1.68
C GLU A 294 -9.75 -15.56 -0.70
N SER A 295 -8.48 -15.94 -0.53
CA SER A 295 -7.55 -15.24 0.36
C SER A 295 -7.05 -13.91 -0.21
N TYR A 296 -6.88 -13.79 -1.54
CA TYR A 296 -6.49 -12.55 -2.20
C TYR A 296 -7.65 -11.56 -2.38
N GLY A 297 -8.89 -12.05 -2.43
CA GLY A 297 -10.06 -11.29 -2.85
C GLY A 297 -10.23 -9.96 -2.13
N TRP A 298 -10.15 -9.95 -0.80
CA TRP A 298 -10.31 -8.74 -0.03
C TRP A 298 -9.01 -7.95 0.14
N PRO A 299 -7.98 -8.54 0.79
CA PRO A 299 -6.88 -7.70 1.27
C PRO A 299 -5.96 -7.22 0.13
N LEU A 300 -6.16 -7.73 -1.08
CA LEU A 300 -5.40 -7.33 -2.25
C LEU A 300 -6.34 -6.86 -3.38
N LEU A 301 -7.02 -7.79 -4.07
CA LEU A 301 -7.70 -7.49 -5.34
C LEU A 301 -8.77 -6.39 -5.21
N ALA A 302 -9.60 -6.43 -4.17
CA ALA A 302 -10.63 -5.42 -3.95
C ALA A 302 -10.10 -4.16 -3.26
N HIS A 303 -9.05 -4.28 -2.47
CA HIS A 303 -8.37 -3.16 -1.82
C HIS A 303 -7.71 -2.27 -2.87
N GLU A 304 -6.77 -2.81 -3.66
CA GLU A 304 -6.03 -2.05 -4.67
C GLU A 304 -6.95 -1.42 -5.72
N GLN A 305 -7.98 -2.14 -6.13
CA GLN A 305 -8.94 -1.63 -7.10
C GLN A 305 -9.78 -0.48 -6.53
N SER A 306 -10.18 -0.52 -5.24
CA SER A 306 -11.00 0.53 -4.63
C SER A 306 -10.26 1.86 -4.46
N HIS A 307 -8.93 1.84 -4.44
CA HIS A 307 -8.09 3.05 -4.47
C HIS A 307 -8.32 3.93 -5.70
N SER A 308 -8.89 3.40 -6.78
CA SER A 308 -9.35 4.21 -7.90
C SER A 308 -10.24 5.39 -7.45
N TRP A 309 -11.04 5.20 -6.41
CA TRP A 309 -11.90 6.22 -5.80
C TRP A 309 -11.26 6.91 -4.59
N ASP A 310 -10.78 6.12 -3.60
CA ASP A 310 -10.10 6.66 -2.41
C ASP A 310 -8.60 6.46 -2.52
N GLY A 311 -7.87 7.53 -2.78
CA GLY A 311 -6.43 7.53 -3.01
C GLY A 311 -6.04 8.14 -4.36
N LYS A 312 -6.67 7.73 -5.45
CA LYS A 312 -6.35 8.27 -6.79
C LYS A 312 -7.28 9.42 -7.16
N TYR A 313 -8.59 9.23 -7.19
CA TYR A 313 -9.53 10.34 -7.41
C TYR A 313 -9.62 11.26 -6.20
N ARG A 314 -10.09 10.76 -5.05
CA ARG A 314 -10.06 11.51 -3.78
C ARG A 314 -8.76 11.19 -3.06
N ARG A 315 -7.92 12.20 -2.88
CA ARG A 315 -6.60 12.04 -2.27
C ARG A 315 -6.41 13.02 -1.13
N PRO A 316 -5.82 12.63 0.02
CA PRO A 316 -5.43 13.58 1.04
C PRO A 316 -4.63 14.74 0.45
N ALA A 317 -5.03 15.98 0.74
CA ALA A 317 -4.35 17.16 0.21
C ALA A 317 -2.86 17.20 0.59
N GLU A 318 -2.50 16.60 1.72
CA GLU A 318 -1.14 16.49 2.20
C GLU A 318 -0.26 15.54 1.35
N LEU A 319 -0.86 14.54 0.67
CA LEU A 319 -0.21 13.63 -0.29
C LEU A 319 -0.21 14.19 -1.72
N TYR A 320 -0.87 15.33 -1.96
CA TYR A 320 -1.00 15.93 -3.30
C TYR A 320 -0.37 17.31 -3.42
N SER A 321 0.20 17.82 -2.36
CA SER A 321 0.67 19.21 -2.27
C SER A 321 1.96 19.50 -3.06
N LYS A 322 2.74 18.47 -3.39
CA LYS A 322 4.08 18.65 -4.01
C LYS A 322 4.00 18.74 -5.53
N ALA A 323 4.78 19.66 -6.08
CA ALA A 323 4.91 19.85 -7.52
C ALA A 323 5.78 18.77 -8.20
N ASP A 324 6.57 18.04 -7.42
CA ASP A 324 7.49 16.99 -7.86
C ASP A 324 7.47 15.78 -6.91
N TYR A 325 8.37 14.84 -7.12
CA TYR A 325 8.51 13.62 -6.32
C TYR A 325 9.70 13.67 -5.33
N GLN A 326 10.24 14.85 -5.00
CA GLN A 326 11.44 14.97 -4.15
C GLN A 326 11.11 15.29 -2.69
N GLY A 327 10.11 16.11 -2.46
CA GLY A 327 9.79 16.56 -1.11
C GLY A 327 9.00 15.55 -0.29
N PRO A 328 9.23 15.49 1.04
CA PRO A 328 8.48 14.59 1.91
C PRO A 328 6.98 14.94 1.89
N GLU A 329 6.17 13.91 1.84
CA GLU A 329 4.73 13.99 1.97
C GLU A 329 4.32 13.75 3.42
N ARG A 330 3.19 14.32 3.84
CA ARG A 330 2.60 14.02 5.14
C ARG A 330 1.59 12.89 4.98
N THR A 331 1.62 11.97 5.92
CA THR A 331 0.86 10.72 5.84
C THR A 331 -0.19 10.59 6.95
N THR A 332 -0.54 11.72 7.61
CA THR A 332 -1.43 11.70 8.80
C THR A 332 -2.86 11.26 8.52
N LEU A 333 -3.27 11.19 7.25
CA LEU A 333 -4.60 10.73 6.82
C LEU A 333 -4.60 9.32 6.19
N LEU A 334 -3.55 8.50 6.42
CA LEU A 334 -3.56 7.11 5.92
C LEU A 334 -4.68 6.26 6.54
N TRP A 335 -5.21 6.62 7.71
CA TRP A 335 -6.39 5.97 8.27
C TRP A 335 -7.67 6.19 7.42
N VAL A 336 -7.67 7.20 6.52
CA VAL A 336 -8.68 7.36 5.46
C VAL A 336 -8.19 6.66 4.20
N TYR A 337 -7.03 7.06 3.67
CA TYR A 337 -6.49 6.55 2.41
C TYR A 337 -6.43 5.01 2.40
N GLU A 338 -5.91 4.40 3.46
CA GLU A 338 -5.72 2.96 3.61
C GLU A 338 -6.83 2.32 4.45
N GLY A 339 -7.08 2.89 5.64
CA GLY A 339 -8.01 2.28 6.59
C GLY A 339 -9.47 2.27 6.11
N LEU A 340 -9.93 3.33 5.42
CA LEU A 340 -11.25 3.30 4.77
C LEU A 340 -11.23 2.33 3.59
N ASN A 341 -10.12 2.28 2.86
CA ASN A 341 -10.00 1.41 1.70
C ASN A 341 -9.96 -0.07 2.09
N GLU A 342 -9.32 -0.40 3.20
CA GLU A 342 -9.37 -1.74 3.80
C GLU A 342 -10.83 -2.14 4.15
N TYR A 343 -11.60 -1.20 4.72
CA TYR A 343 -13.03 -1.42 4.95
C TYR A 343 -13.83 -1.57 3.64
N ILE A 344 -13.57 -0.74 2.63
CA ILE A 344 -14.22 -0.82 1.31
C ILE A 344 -13.90 -2.15 0.64
N GLY A 345 -12.62 -2.55 0.62
CA GLY A 345 -12.15 -3.82 0.05
C GLY A 345 -12.86 -5.03 0.66
N MET A 346 -13.01 -5.03 2.00
CA MET A 346 -13.80 -6.03 2.72
C MET A 346 -15.23 -6.13 2.19
N LEU A 347 -15.91 -5.00 2.03
CA LEU A 347 -17.29 -4.96 1.52
C LEU A 347 -17.37 -5.46 0.08
N LEU A 348 -16.51 -4.95 -0.79
CA LEU A 348 -16.52 -5.24 -2.21
C LEU A 348 -16.22 -6.71 -2.49
N ALA A 349 -15.18 -7.27 -1.86
CA ALA A 349 -14.81 -8.67 -2.02
C ALA A 349 -15.92 -9.62 -1.58
N THR A 350 -16.52 -9.38 -0.40
CA THR A 350 -17.61 -10.20 0.12
C THR A 350 -18.87 -10.06 -0.73
N ARG A 351 -19.24 -8.84 -1.10
CA ARG A 351 -20.41 -8.55 -1.94
C ARG A 351 -20.28 -9.11 -3.35
N ALA A 352 -19.05 -9.16 -3.91
CA ALA A 352 -18.77 -9.78 -5.21
C ALA A 352 -18.71 -11.31 -5.14
N GLY A 353 -18.45 -11.88 -3.97
CA GLY A 353 -18.41 -13.32 -3.72
C GLY A 353 -17.03 -13.96 -3.86
N PHE A 354 -15.94 -13.18 -3.71
CA PHE A 354 -14.58 -13.74 -3.57
C PHE A 354 -14.50 -14.57 -2.29
N ASN A 355 -15.07 -14.06 -1.21
CA ASN A 355 -15.28 -14.76 0.04
C ASN A 355 -16.74 -14.61 0.51
N ASP A 356 -17.11 -15.30 1.57
CA ASP A 356 -18.43 -15.17 2.16
C ASP A 356 -18.39 -14.45 3.52
N ASP A 357 -19.57 -14.17 4.05
CA ASP A 357 -19.73 -13.50 5.35
C ASP A 357 -19.22 -14.35 6.53
N ALA A 358 -19.12 -15.67 6.39
CA ALA A 358 -18.55 -16.54 7.41
C ALA A 358 -17.02 -16.39 7.45
N TYR A 359 -16.37 -16.42 6.30
CA TYR A 359 -14.93 -16.14 6.18
C TYR A 359 -14.60 -14.75 6.74
N MET A 360 -15.39 -13.74 6.37
CA MET A 360 -15.17 -12.37 6.83
C MET A 360 -15.29 -12.22 8.35
N ARG A 361 -16.23 -12.92 8.98
CA ARG A 361 -16.33 -12.95 10.46
C ARG A 361 -15.08 -13.56 11.10
N GLU A 362 -14.54 -14.61 10.54
CA GLU A 362 -13.31 -15.24 11.03
C GLU A 362 -12.10 -14.31 10.87
N TYR A 363 -12.03 -13.56 9.76
CA TYR A 363 -11.00 -12.57 9.55
C TYR A 363 -11.10 -11.43 10.56
N LEU A 364 -12.27 -10.81 10.72
CA LEU A 364 -12.49 -9.74 11.70
C LEU A 364 -12.21 -10.19 13.14
N ALA A 365 -12.48 -11.46 13.45
CA ALA A 365 -12.11 -12.04 14.76
C ALA A 365 -10.61 -12.06 14.97
N ARG A 366 -9.85 -12.49 13.95
CA ARG A 366 -8.38 -12.53 14.00
C ARG A 366 -7.78 -11.14 14.10
N THR A 367 -8.19 -10.22 13.24
CA THR A 367 -7.76 -8.81 13.25
C THR A 367 -7.99 -8.16 14.62
N SER A 368 -9.20 -8.31 15.15
CA SER A 368 -9.54 -7.79 16.48
C SER A 368 -8.71 -8.42 17.60
N ALA A 369 -8.42 -9.72 17.49
CA ALA A 369 -7.60 -10.43 18.46
C ALA A 369 -6.13 -10.00 18.40
N ASN A 370 -5.56 -9.77 17.20
CA ASN A 370 -4.21 -9.24 17.04
C ASN A 370 -4.10 -7.87 17.70
N LEU A 371 -4.96 -6.93 17.32
CA LEU A 371 -4.99 -5.57 17.86
C LEU A 371 -5.20 -5.53 19.38
N ALA A 372 -5.94 -6.49 19.96
CA ALA A 372 -6.15 -6.60 21.40
C ALA A 372 -4.88 -7.03 22.16
N HIS A 373 -3.89 -7.62 21.48
CA HIS A 373 -2.64 -8.08 22.07
C HIS A 373 -1.43 -7.20 21.75
N GLU A 374 -1.67 -5.96 21.31
CA GLU A 374 -0.63 -4.98 21.01
C GLU A 374 -0.47 -3.94 22.12
N PRO A 375 0.41 -4.16 23.10
CA PRO A 375 0.62 -3.21 24.21
C PRO A 375 1.22 -1.87 23.75
N GLY A 376 1.79 -1.78 22.55
CA GLY A 376 2.28 -0.54 21.94
C GLY A 376 1.21 0.55 21.88
N ARG A 377 -0.07 0.17 21.74
CA ARG A 377 -1.22 1.10 21.76
C ARG A 377 -1.41 1.86 23.10
N ASN A 378 -0.81 1.36 24.20
CA ASN A 378 -0.85 2.07 25.48
C ASN A 378 0.00 3.36 25.51
N SER A 379 0.84 3.57 24.51
CA SER A 379 1.76 4.72 24.43
C SER A 379 1.71 5.47 23.09
N THR A 380 1.22 4.82 22.02
CA THR A 380 1.28 5.32 20.66
C THR A 380 -0.13 5.45 20.08
N PRO A 381 -0.60 6.66 19.70
CA PRO A 381 -1.89 6.84 19.02
C PRO A 381 -1.83 6.29 17.59
N LEU A 382 -2.98 5.99 17.00
CA LEU A 382 -3.04 5.41 15.65
C LEU A 382 -2.38 6.30 14.59
N VAL A 383 -2.54 7.62 14.68
CA VAL A 383 -1.95 8.56 13.71
C VAL A 383 -0.42 8.49 13.64
N ASP A 384 0.26 8.08 14.71
CA ASP A 384 1.72 7.94 14.69
C ASP A 384 2.14 6.78 13.80
N THR A 385 1.38 5.67 13.75
CA THR A 385 1.65 4.55 12.85
C THR A 385 1.57 4.96 11.37
N ALA A 386 0.66 5.87 11.05
CA ALA A 386 0.56 6.50 9.73
C ALA A 386 1.73 7.47 9.45
N THR A 387 2.16 8.24 10.46
CA THR A 387 3.23 9.24 10.30
C THR A 387 4.60 8.60 10.09
N GLU A 388 4.89 7.49 10.75
CA GLU A 388 6.17 6.77 10.65
C GLU A 388 6.13 5.54 9.71
N ASN A 389 5.07 5.40 8.92
CA ASN A 389 4.77 4.19 8.14
C ASN A 389 5.97 3.65 7.32
N TRP A 390 6.67 4.50 6.58
CA TRP A 390 7.78 4.06 5.73
C TRP A 390 9.02 3.58 6.53
N VAL A 391 9.17 4.01 7.78
CA VAL A 391 10.20 3.51 8.69
C VAL A 391 9.77 2.16 9.26
N ILE A 392 8.51 2.05 9.72
CA ILE A 392 7.96 0.81 10.30
C ILE A 392 8.03 -0.34 9.29
N ARG A 393 7.75 -0.10 8.02
CA ARG A 393 7.86 -1.12 6.94
C ARG A 393 9.24 -1.76 6.83
N THR A 394 10.30 -1.07 7.23
CA THR A 394 11.70 -1.50 7.05
C THR A 394 12.33 -2.07 8.31
N VAL A 395 11.65 -2.03 9.45
CA VAL A 395 12.19 -2.56 10.70
C VAL A 395 11.92 -4.05 10.84
N ASP A 396 12.79 -4.70 11.61
CA ASP A 396 12.63 -6.09 12.00
C ASP A 396 11.33 -6.31 12.77
N SER A 397 10.66 -7.44 12.50
CA SER A 397 9.38 -7.81 13.12
C SER A 397 9.48 -8.09 14.63
N GLY A 398 10.68 -8.33 15.17
CA GLY A 398 10.87 -8.61 16.59
C GLY A 398 10.32 -7.51 17.50
N TRP A 399 9.47 -7.90 18.46
CA TRP A 399 8.76 -7.00 19.38
C TRP A 399 7.82 -6.00 18.65
N SER A 400 7.27 -6.40 17.48
CA SER A 400 6.34 -5.55 16.72
C SER A 400 5.14 -5.10 17.55
N SER A 401 4.59 -5.98 18.38
CA SER A 401 3.48 -5.67 19.30
C SER A 401 3.77 -4.53 20.28
N LEU A 402 5.04 -4.28 20.62
CA LEU A 402 5.43 -3.16 21.50
C LEU A 402 5.51 -1.82 20.76
N ARG A 403 5.79 -1.83 19.46
CA ARG A 403 5.92 -0.61 18.65
C ARG A 403 4.64 -0.22 17.95
N ARG A 404 3.70 -1.15 17.78
CA ARG A 404 2.66 -1.16 16.76
C ARG A 404 3.26 -1.40 15.37
N SER A 405 2.40 -1.60 14.39
CA SER A 405 2.75 -1.81 12.98
C SER A 405 2.04 -0.77 12.11
N GLN A 406 1.71 -1.09 10.88
CA GLN A 406 0.88 -0.28 10.00
C GLN A 406 -0.61 -0.40 10.38
N ASP A 407 -0.92 -0.25 11.65
CA ASP A 407 -2.25 -0.50 12.22
C ASP A 407 -3.35 0.40 11.64
N TYR A 408 -2.97 1.48 10.95
CA TYR A 408 -3.92 2.35 10.25
C TYR A 408 -4.72 1.61 9.16
N TYR A 409 -4.26 0.44 8.66
CA TYR A 409 -5.05 -0.47 7.83
C TYR A 409 -6.13 -1.17 8.67
N ASP A 410 -5.74 -2.13 9.46
CA ASP A 410 -6.63 -3.03 10.21
C ASP A 410 -7.46 -2.30 11.27
N GLU A 411 -6.83 -1.45 12.09
CA GLU A 411 -7.54 -0.66 13.09
C GLU A 411 -8.40 0.42 12.43
N GLY A 412 -7.90 1.01 11.33
CA GLY A 412 -8.66 1.92 10.50
C GLY A 412 -9.96 1.30 10.01
N ALA A 413 -9.89 0.08 9.45
CA ALA A 413 -11.08 -0.66 8.98
C ALA A 413 -12.11 -0.90 10.10
N LEU A 414 -11.66 -1.26 11.31
CA LEU A 414 -12.57 -1.45 12.45
C LEU A 414 -13.20 -0.13 12.92
N ILE A 415 -12.48 1.00 12.84
CA ILE A 415 -13.02 2.33 13.17
C ILE A 415 -14.08 2.73 12.12
N TRP A 416 -13.87 2.45 10.85
CA TRP A 416 -14.84 2.71 9.80
C TRP A 416 -16.06 1.78 9.90
N LEU A 417 -15.88 0.53 10.31
CA LEU A 417 -16.98 -0.37 10.66
C LEU A 417 -17.81 0.21 11.83
N GLU A 418 -17.15 0.73 12.87
CA GLU A 418 -17.84 1.41 13.98
C GLU A 418 -18.66 2.61 13.50
N ALA A 419 -18.08 3.43 12.59
CA ALA A 419 -18.79 4.57 12.00
C ALA A 419 -20.03 4.14 11.20
N ASP A 420 -19.93 3.06 10.38
CA ASP A 420 -21.09 2.54 9.62
C ASP A 420 -22.19 2.03 10.54
N VAL A 421 -21.83 1.24 11.56
CA VAL A 421 -22.79 0.72 12.53
C VAL A 421 -23.48 1.85 13.30
N LEU A 422 -22.73 2.86 13.72
CA LEU A 422 -23.25 4.05 14.39
C LEU A 422 -24.29 4.80 13.52
N ILE A 423 -23.97 5.01 12.25
CA ILE A 423 -24.92 5.65 11.31
C ILE A 423 -26.19 4.80 11.16
N ARG A 424 -26.05 3.47 10.98
CA ARG A 424 -27.19 2.54 10.83
C ARG A 424 -28.06 2.50 12.09
N GLU A 425 -27.44 2.38 13.25
CA GLU A 425 -28.17 2.32 14.53
C GLU A 425 -28.96 3.59 14.77
N GLN A 426 -28.31 4.76 14.71
CA GLN A 426 -28.96 6.05 14.99
C GLN A 426 -29.97 6.46 13.93
N SER A 427 -29.74 6.11 12.66
CA SER A 427 -30.70 6.35 11.58
C SER A 427 -31.84 5.33 11.53
N HIS A 428 -31.79 4.27 12.34
CA HIS A 428 -32.69 3.11 12.23
C HIS A 428 -32.66 2.48 10.82
N GLY A 429 -31.47 2.32 10.26
CA GLY A 429 -31.22 1.73 8.95
C GLY A 429 -31.58 2.61 7.74
N ARG A 430 -31.89 3.92 7.95
CA ARG A 430 -32.24 4.84 6.85
C ARG A 430 -31.02 5.45 6.15
N ALA A 431 -29.85 5.42 6.79
CA ALA A 431 -28.58 5.84 6.25
C ALA A 431 -27.49 4.85 6.64
N SER A 432 -26.40 4.84 5.91
CA SER A 432 -25.25 3.96 6.08
C SER A 432 -23.96 4.64 5.60
N LEU A 433 -22.83 4.02 5.80
CA LEU A 433 -21.57 4.48 5.23
C LEU A 433 -21.57 4.38 3.69
N ASP A 434 -22.36 3.47 3.06
CA ASP A 434 -22.54 3.43 1.61
C ASP A 434 -23.02 4.79 1.05
N ASP A 435 -23.82 5.57 1.80
CA ASP A 435 -24.27 6.92 1.40
C ASP A 435 -23.11 7.93 1.43
N PHE A 436 -22.23 7.81 2.42
CA PHE A 436 -21.00 8.60 2.50
C PHE A 436 -20.07 8.26 1.33
N LEU A 437 -19.77 6.98 1.09
CA LEU A 437 -18.91 6.54 0.01
C LEU A 437 -19.39 7.06 -1.34
N ARG A 438 -20.68 6.94 -1.62
CA ARG A 438 -21.29 7.46 -2.84
C ARG A 438 -21.17 8.97 -3.00
N SER A 439 -21.40 9.72 -1.93
CA SER A 439 -21.40 11.18 -2.00
C SER A 439 -20.00 11.79 -1.95
N PHE A 440 -19.08 11.17 -1.23
CA PHE A 440 -17.72 11.67 -1.05
C PHE A 440 -16.75 11.18 -2.13
N LEU A 441 -16.83 9.91 -2.51
CA LEU A 441 -15.94 9.27 -3.47
C LEU A 441 -16.53 9.20 -4.89
N GLY A 442 -17.85 8.99 -5.04
CA GLY A 442 -18.51 8.87 -6.33
C GLY A 442 -18.60 10.22 -7.08
N GLN A 443 -19.39 11.11 -6.59
CA GLN A 443 -19.70 12.46 -7.09
C GLN A 443 -20.19 12.53 -8.55
N ARG A 444 -19.35 12.27 -9.56
CA ARG A 444 -19.70 12.36 -11.00
C ARG A 444 -18.69 11.60 -11.86
N ASP A 445 -19.11 11.14 -13.03
CA ASP A 445 -18.18 10.60 -14.03
C ASP A 445 -17.19 11.68 -14.50
N THR A 446 -15.90 11.34 -14.47
CA THR A 446 -14.82 12.19 -14.95
C THR A 446 -13.79 11.34 -15.71
N GLY A 447 -12.80 11.99 -16.32
CA GLY A 447 -11.55 11.33 -16.67
C GLY A 447 -10.61 11.29 -15.47
N PRO A 448 -9.38 10.75 -15.62
CA PRO A 448 -8.36 10.77 -14.58
C PRO A 448 -8.11 12.19 -14.06
N ILE A 449 -8.51 12.45 -12.83
CA ILE A 449 -8.30 13.72 -12.12
C ILE A 449 -8.16 13.45 -10.63
N VAL A 450 -7.46 14.33 -9.93
CA VAL A 450 -7.36 14.29 -8.46
C VAL A 450 -8.22 15.39 -7.85
N ALA A 451 -9.08 15.03 -6.89
CA ALA A 451 -9.89 15.94 -6.09
C ALA A 451 -9.44 15.86 -4.61
N PRO A 452 -8.48 16.72 -4.20
CA PRO A 452 -7.91 16.64 -2.86
C PRO A 452 -8.93 16.88 -1.75
N TYR A 453 -8.68 16.29 -0.57
CA TYR A 453 -9.50 16.48 0.62
C TYR A 453 -8.67 16.66 1.89
N THR A 454 -9.28 17.25 2.91
CA THR A 454 -8.76 17.39 4.26
C THR A 454 -9.59 16.54 5.24
N ARG A 455 -9.14 16.43 6.50
CA ARG A 455 -9.90 15.80 7.57
C ARG A 455 -11.28 16.45 7.74
N GLU A 456 -11.33 17.78 7.67
CA GLU A 456 -12.57 18.56 7.82
C GLU A 456 -13.57 18.25 6.68
N ASP A 457 -13.09 17.98 5.47
CA ASP A 457 -13.94 17.58 4.35
C ASP A 457 -14.58 16.20 4.60
N VAL A 458 -13.84 15.26 5.18
CA VAL A 458 -14.34 13.93 5.58
C VAL A 458 -15.42 14.07 6.67
N GLU A 459 -15.11 14.83 7.73
CA GLU A 459 -16.06 15.09 8.84
C GLU A 459 -17.33 15.80 8.37
N ALA A 460 -17.21 16.77 7.46
CA ALA A 460 -18.33 17.47 6.87
C ALA A 460 -19.20 16.56 5.99
N ALA A 461 -18.59 15.70 5.18
CA ALA A 461 -19.31 14.75 4.34
C ALA A 461 -20.06 13.69 5.18
N LEU A 462 -19.44 13.18 6.24
CA LEU A 462 -20.13 12.29 7.19
C LEU A 462 -21.30 12.99 7.89
N SER A 463 -21.10 14.25 8.33
CA SER A 463 -22.15 15.06 8.96
C SER A 463 -23.34 15.33 8.03
N ALA A 464 -23.09 15.40 6.72
CA ALA A 464 -24.15 15.54 5.71
C ALA A 464 -24.99 14.25 5.56
N VAL A 465 -24.38 13.08 5.77
CA VAL A 465 -25.09 11.78 5.79
C VAL A 465 -25.85 11.60 7.09
N TRP A 466 -25.15 11.80 8.20
CA TRP A 466 -25.76 11.70 9.52
C TRP A 466 -25.12 12.69 10.51
N PRO A 467 -25.89 13.60 11.12
CA PRO A 467 -25.38 14.56 12.11
C PRO A 467 -24.87 13.87 13.37
N TYR A 468 -23.57 13.98 13.63
CA TYR A 468 -22.90 13.41 14.79
C TYR A 468 -21.62 14.21 15.09
N ASP A 469 -21.04 14.07 16.27
CA ASP A 469 -19.72 14.66 16.60
C ASP A 469 -18.59 13.82 15.98
N TRP A 470 -18.46 13.87 14.66
CA TRP A 470 -17.41 13.16 13.94
C TRP A 470 -16.02 13.64 14.30
N HIS A 471 -15.87 14.93 14.61
CA HIS A 471 -14.59 15.47 15.07
C HIS A 471 -14.15 14.81 16.38
N GLY A 472 -15.02 14.78 17.39
CA GLY A 472 -14.74 14.11 18.67
C GLY A 472 -14.55 12.60 18.50
N PHE A 473 -15.30 11.95 17.61
CA PHE A 473 -15.15 10.53 17.30
C PHE A 473 -13.75 10.21 16.79
N PHE A 474 -13.30 10.86 15.72
CA PHE A 474 -11.97 10.62 15.17
C PHE A 474 -10.86 11.13 16.08
N GLN A 475 -11.07 12.26 16.79
CA GLN A 475 -10.10 12.74 17.78
C GLN A 475 -9.78 11.66 18.80
N LYS A 476 -10.81 11.00 19.32
CA LYS A 476 -10.67 9.93 20.32
C LYS A 476 -10.04 8.67 19.74
N ARG A 477 -10.42 8.23 18.53
CA ARG A 477 -9.99 6.93 17.96
C ARG A 477 -8.64 6.98 17.26
N ILE A 478 -8.29 8.12 16.66
CA ILE A 478 -7.10 8.25 15.79
C ILE A 478 -5.97 9.00 16.49
N TYR A 479 -6.29 10.11 17.16
CA TYR A 479 -5.30 11.07 17.64
C TYR A 479 -4.98 10.95 19.14
N GLU A 480 -5.78 10.24 19.90
CA GLU A 480 -5.54 9.96 21.30
C GLU A 480 -5.03 8.54 21.51
N VAL A 481 -4.21 8.35 22.56
CA VAL A 481 -3.77 7.01 22.97
C VAL A 481 -4.97 6.22 23.51
N HIS A 482 -5.17 5.03 22.98
CA HIS A 482 -6.28 4.15 23.34
C HIS A 482 -5.77 2.76 23.70
N SER A 483 -5.94 2.35 24.97
CA SER A 483 -5.42 1.06 25.47
C SER A 483 -6.21 -0.16 25.01
N GLN A 484 -7.40 0.03 24.45
CA GLN A 484 -8.26 -1.07 23.98
C GLN A 484 -8.38 -1.03 22.46
N ALA A 485 -8.35 -2.20 21.83
CA ALA A 485 -8.66 -2.31 20.40
C ALA A 485 -10.10 -1.83 20.11
N PRO A 486 -10.39 -1.26 18.93
CA PRO A 486 -11.70 -0.70 18.61
C PRO A 486 -12.72 -1.80 18.25
N THR A 487 -13.04 -2.68 19.19
CA THR A 487 -14.04 -3.74 19.03
C THR A 487 -15.47 -3.28 19.29
N ASP A 488 -15.66 -2.05 19.75
CA ASP A 488 -16.98 -1.46 20.05
C ASP A 488 -17.93 -1.53 18.85
N GLY A 489 -17.39 -1.32 17.63
CA GLY A 489 -18.13 -1.45 16.37
C GLY A 489 -18.66 -2.86 16.12
N LEU A 490 -17.89 -3.89 16.42
CA LEU A 490 -18.33 -5.28 16.30
C LEU A 490 -19.41 -5.64 17.32
N GLU A 491 -19.27 -5.16 18.57
CA GLU A 491 -20.28 -5.38 19.60
C GLU A 491 -21.61 -4.69 19.24
N ALA A 492 -21.54 -3.45 18.78
CA ALA A 492 -22.70 -2.72 18.26
C ALA A 492 -23.30 -3.40 17.00
N ALA A 493 -22.46 -4.01 16.15
CA ALA A 493 -22.90 -4.81 15.01
C ALA A 493 -23.57 -6.13 15.42
N GLY A 494 -23.58 -6.46 16.70
CA GLY A 494 -24.25 -7.66 17.25
C GLY A 494 -23.35 -8.88 17.38
N TRP A 495 -22.02 -8.70 17.39
CA TRP A 495 -21.03 -9.76 17.48
C TRP A 495 -19.98 -9.46 18.54
N ARG A 496 -19.47 -10.48 19.19
CA ARG A 496 -18.39 -10.33 20.19
C ARG A 496 -17.25 -11.29 19.92
N LEU A 497 -16.03 -10.84 20.23
CA LEU A 497 -14.83 -11.65 20.16
C LEU A 497 -14.84 -12.72 21.25
N VAL A 498 -14.65 -13.99 20.87
CA VAL A 498 -14.53 -15.13 21.77
C VAL A 498 -13.37 -16.02 21.33
N TYR A 499 -12.88 -16.88 22.23
CA TYR A 499 -11.82 -17.83 21.93
C TYR A 499 -12.23 -19.24 22.26
N ASN A 500 -11.98 -20.19 21.34
CA ASN A 500 -12.23 -21.61 21.55
C ASN A 500 -11.21 -22.47 20.79
N ALA A 501 -11.33 -23.81 20.89
CA ALA A 501 -10.38 -24.73 20.27
C ALA A 501 -10.67 -25.07 18.79
N THR A 502 -11.75 -24.55 18.20
CA THR A 502 -12.06 -24.74 16.79
C THR A 502 -11.08 -23.91 15.96
N PRO A 503 -10.42 -24.46 14.93
CA PRO A 503 -9.53 -23.65 14.10
C PRO A 503 -10.28 -22.51 13.39
N ASN A 504 -9.71 -21.30 13.44
CA ASN A 504 -10.17 -20.17 12.61
C ASN A 504 -9.86 -20.47 11.15
N THR A 505 -10.80 -20.21 10.23
CA THR A 505 -10.66 -20.52 8.81
C THR A 505 -9.88 -19.43 8.04
N ALA A 506 -9.87 -18.19 8.49
CA ALA A 506 -9.10 -17.09 7.92
C ALA A 506 -7.69 -17.02 8.54
N ARG A 507 -6.88 -18.06 8.36
CA ARG A 507 -5.58 -18.24 9.01
C ARG A 507 -4.41 -18.08 8.05
N PHE A 508 -4.19 -16.84 7.64
CA PHE A 508 -2.99 -16.43 6.91
C PHE A 508 -2.22 -15.39 7.73
N ASP A 509 -0.90 -15.36 7.60
CA ASP A 509 -0.08 -14.28 8.17
C ASP A 509 -0.18 -13.00 7.32
N ALA A 510 0.59 -11.97 7.68
CA ALA A 510 0.64 -10.71 6.93
C ALA A 510 1.20 -10.85 5.50
N ASN A 511 1.87 -11.97 5.19
CA ASN A 511 2.37 -12.30 3.86
C ASN A 511 1.49 -13.34 3.15
N TYR A 512 0.27 -13.55 3.65
CA TYR A 512 -0.70 -14.52 3.14
C TYR A 512 -0.18 -15.97 3.06
N VAL A 513 0.78 -16.31 3.95
CA VAL A 513 1.23 -17.68 4.16
C VAL A 513 0.33 -18.34 5.21
N PRO A 514 -0.15 -19.59 4.99
CA PRO A 514 -0.99 -20.27 5.97
C PRO A 514 -0.31 -20.40 7.34
N ILE A 515 -0.99 -19.96 8.39
CA ILE A 515 -0.52 -20.12 9.78
C ILE A 515 -0.62 -21.59 10.17
N GLU A 516 0.50 -22.23 10.43
CA GLU A 516 0.60 -23.62 10.84
C GLU A 516 0.80 -23.78 12.36
N VAL A 517 1.29 -22.73 13.05
CA VAL A 517 1.55 -22.74 14.50
C VAL A 517 0.52 -21.86 15.22
N PHE A 518 -0.24 -22.42 16.15
CA PHE A 518 -1.34 -21.74 16.84
C PHE A 518 -0.96 -21.35 18.29
N ALA A 519 0.22 -20.78 18.45
CA ALA A 519 0.75 -20.42 19.76
C ALA A 519 0.31 -19.00 20.21
N ALA A 520 0.01 -18.09 19.29
CA ALA A 520 -0.23 -16.68 19.57
C ALA A 520 -1.31 -16.44 20.64
N TYR A 521 -2.55 -16.86 20.39
CA TYR A 521 -3.67 -16.62 21.33
C TYR A 521 -3.73 -17.60 22.50
N SER A 522 -2.85 -18.59 22.53
CA SER A 522 -2.75 -19.60 23.59
C SER A 522 -1.67 -19.21 24.60
N ILE A 523 -0.43 -19.13 24.17
CA ILE A 523 0.73 -18.88 25.02
C ILE A 523 1.39 -17.52 24.72
N GLY A 524 0.90 -16.76 23.75
CA GLY A 524 1.36 -15.41 23.43
C GLY A 524 2.69 -15.38 22.67
N MET A 525 2.85 -16.27 21.69
CA MET A 525 4.07 -16.38 20.90
C MET A 525 3.74 -16.58 19.42
N ASP A 526 4.26 -15.73 18.56
CA ASP A 526 4.22 -15.92 17.10
C ASP A 526 5.45 -16.72 16.66
N VAL A 527 5.21 -17.86 16.00
CA VAL A 527 6.25 -18.84 15.66
C VAL A 527 6.07 -19.34 14.24
N ASN A 528 7.14 -19.27 13.47
CA ASN A 528 7.20 -19.82 12.13
C ASN A 528 7.19 -21.37 12.13
N LYS A 529 6.88 -21.94 10.98
CA LYS A 529 6.90 -23.39 10.75
C LYS A 529 8.24 -24.05 11.09
N ASP A 530 9.36 -23.34 10.94
CA ASP A 530 10.72 -23.83 11.24
C ASP A 530 11.12 -23.71 12.73
N GLY A 531 10.23 -23.18 13.58
CA GLY A 531 10.44 -22.96 15.00
C GLY A 531 11.11 -21.64 15.37
N SER A 532 11.38 -20.75 14.41
CA SER A 532 11.83 -19.39 14.70
C SER A 532 10.70 -18.56 15.30
N ILE A 533 11.02 -17.79 16.33
CA ILE A 533 10.05 -16.94 17.05
C ILE A 533 10.11 -15.53 16.44
N ASN A 534 8.97 -15.05 15.93
CA ASN A 534 8.82 -13.71 15.37
C ASN A 534 8.52 -12.69 16.44
N ASP A 535 7.52 -12.96 17.31
CA ASP A 535 7.15 -12.07 18.39
C ASP A 535 6.70 -12.83 19.64
N VAL A 536 6.78 -12.16 20.80
CA VAL A 536 6.29 -12.67 22.08
C VAL A 536 5.57 -11.54 22.81
N TRP A 537 4.30 -11.78 23.13
CA TRP A 537 3.47 -10.74 23.73
C TRP A 537 3.72 -10.57 25.24
N PRO A 538 4.01 -9.36 25.70
CA PRO A 538 4.22 -9.10 27.12
C PRO A 538 3.05 -9.55 28.02
N GLY A 539 3.37 -10.12 29.18
CA GLY A 539 2.39 -10.60 30.14
C GLY A 539 1.75 -11.94 29.79
N THR A 540 2.29 -12.67 28.81
CA THR A 540 1.79 -13.99 28.40
C THR A 540 2.69 -15.13 28.92
N PRO A 541 2.22 -16.38 28.90
CA PRO A 541 3.01 -17.51 29.36
C PRO A 541 4.39 -17.66 28.70
N ALA A 542 4.53 -17.39 27.41
CA ALA A 542 5.82 -17.44 26.71
C ALA A 542 6.75 -16.33 27.18
N TYR A 543 6.25 -15.11 27.35
CA TYR A 543 6.99 -13.98 27.88
C TYR A 543 7.50 -14.23 29.30
N GLU A 544 6.63 -14.73 30.19
CA GLU A 544 6.99 -15.06 31.57
C GLU A 544 8.03 -16.19 31.67
N ALA A 545 8.04 -17.09 30.68
CA ALA A 545 9.07 -18.13 30.56
C ALA A 545 10.44 -17.58 30.10
N GLY A 546 10.51 -16.31 29.66
CA GLY A 546 11.75 -15.67 29.19
C GLY A 546 12.06 -15.88 27.71
N LEU A 547 11.05 -16.24 26.91
CA LEU A 547 11.19 -16.33 25.45
C LEU A 547 11.13 -14.93 24.81
N GLY A 548 11.71 -14.80 23.64
CA GLY A 548 11.71 -13.56 22.86
C GLY A 548 11.94 -13.79 21.37
N PRO A 549 11.75 -12.76 20.54
CA PRO A 549 12.01 -12.82 19.11
C PRO A 549 13.43 -13.27 18.77
N HIS A 550 13.60 -13.85 17.57
CA HIS A 550 14.85 -14.40 17.02
C HIS A 550 15.39 -15.64 17.72
N MET A 551 14.75 -16.10 18.80
CA MET A 551 15.02 -17.42 19.35
C MET A 551 14.45 -18.49 18.41
N THR A 552 15.03 -19.72 18.46
CA THR A 552 14.54 -20.85 17.65
C THR A 552 14.27 -22.05 18.55
N ILE A 553 13.07 -22.61 18.48
CA ILE A 553 12.69 -23.82 19.19
C ILE A 553 13.31 -25.03 18.48
N LEU A 554 14.14 -25.79 19.18
CA LEU A 554 14.84 -26.96 18.66
C LEU A 554 14.13 -28.27 19.04
N ALA A 555 13.53 -28.31 20.23
CA ALA A 555 12.83 -29.50 20.72
C ALA A 555 11.72 -29.13 21.72
N ILE A 556 10.72 -29.97 21.83
CA ILE A 556 9.54 -29.86 22.69
C ILE A 556 9.39 -31.17 23.44
N ASP A 557 9.34 -31.14 24.77
CA ASP A 557 9.18 -32.30 25.65
C ASP A 557 10.13 -33.47 25.31
N GLY A 558 11.37 -33.13 24.90
CA GLY A 558 12.43 -34.09 24.56
C GLY A 558 12.36 -34.66 23.14
N GLN A 559 11.44 -34.20 22.29
CA GLN A 559 11.33 -34.56 20.87
C GLN A 559 11.75 -33.38 19.97
N ALA A 560 12.26 -33.68 18.78
CA ALA A 560 12.61 -32.63 17.80
C ALA A 560 11.38 -31.79 17.46
N TYR A 561 11.59 -30.49 17.26
CA TYR A 561 10.53 -29.54 16.93
C TYR A 561 9.75 -29.95 15.66
N SER A 562 8.44 -29.81 15.70
CA SER A 562 7.56 -29.62 14.55
C SER A 562 6.37 -28.73 14.95
N ALA A 563 5.76 -28.07 13.98
CA ALA A 563 4.57 -27.25 14.22
C ALA A 563 3.42 -28.04 14.86
N GLU A 564 3.20 -29.28 14.39
CA GLU A 564 2.17 -30.17 14.90
C GLU A 564 2.46 -30.54 16.38
N LEU A 565 3.72 -30.84 16.72
CA LEU A 565 4.10 -31.19 18.10
C LEU A 565 3.90 -29.99 19.03
N LEU A 566 4.21 -28.77 18.60
CA LEU A 566 3.95 -27.57 19.39
C LEU A 566 2.46 -27.35 19.62
N ASN A 567 1.65 -27.46 18.56
CA ASN A 567 0.20 -27.34 18.64
C ASN A 567 -0.40 -28.41 19.57
N ASP A 568 0.06 -29.67 19.48
CA ASP A 568 -0.40 -30.75 20.36
C ASP A 568 0.01 -30.52 21.82
N SER A 569 1.25 -30.06 22.08
CA SER A 569 1.72 -29.73 23.42
C SER A 569 0.96 -28.54 24.04
N ILE A 570 0.52 -27.56 23.23
CA ILE A 570 -0.35 -26.46 23.67
C ILE A 570 -1.77 -26.98 23.96
N ALA A 571 -2.29 -27.87 23.12
CA ALA A 571 -3.63 -28.42 23.28
C ALA A 571 -3.70 -29.37 24.50
N HIS A 572 -2.64 -30.16 24.77
CA HIS A 572 -2.58 -31.21 25.78
C HIS A 572 -1.31 -31.09 26.65
N PRO A 573 -1.09 -30.00 27.37
CA PRO A 573 0.16 -29.78 28.09
C PRO A 573 0.33 -30.79 29.24
N ALA A 574 1.50 -31.43 29.30
CA ALA A 574 1.83 -32.41 30.33
C ALA A 574 1.92 -31.74 31.72
N ASN A 575 0.99 -32.02 32.61
CA ASN A 575 0.89 -31.39 33.93
C ASN A 575 0.82 -29.84 33.90
N GLY A 576 0.26 -29.27 32.83
CA GLY A 576 0.15 -27.82 32.66
C GLY A 576 1.49 -27.16 32.32
N LYS A 577 2.42 -27.89 31.71
CA LYS A 577 3.76 -27.40 31.34
C LYS A 577 4.14 -27.86 29.95
N ILE A 578 4.93 -27.02 29.26
CA ILE A 578 5.54 -27.30 27.96
C ILE A 578 7.03 -27.03 28.12
N ALA A 579 7.88 -28.06 27.97
CA ALA A 579 9.32 -27.92 28.10
C ALA A 579 9.94 -27.73 26.71
N LEU A 580 10.63 -26.62 26.51
CA LEU A 580 11.27 -26.25 25.23
C LEU A 580 12.79 -26.28 25.36
N ILE A 581 13.48 -26.82 24.38
CA ILE A 581 14.91 -26.55 24.16
C ILE A 581 14.99 -25.50 23.06
N VAL A 582 15.60 -24.36 23.40
CA VAL A 582 15.59 -23.18 22.53
C VAL A 582 17.03 -22.69 22.34
N ARG A 583 17.37 -22.35 21.09
CA ARG A 583 18.62 -21.66 20.73
C ARG A 583 18.36 -20.15 20.77
N ASN A 584 19.23 -19.45 21.48
CA ASN A 584 19.32 -18.00 21.50
C ASN A 584 20.78 -17.61 21.17
N PHE A 585 21.02 -17.06 19.99
CA PHE A 585 22.35 -16.89 19.38
C PHE A 585 23.12 -18.23 19.36
N ASP A 586 24.25 -18.31 20.05
CA ASP A 586 25.09 -19.49 20.18
C ASP A 586 24.80 -20.34 21.45
N SER A 587 23.87 -19.87 22.28
CA SER A 587 23.45 -20.54 23.51
C SER A 587 22.21 -21.41 23.29
N VAL A 588 22.23 -22.61 23.92
CA VAL A 588 21.05 -23.50 23.92
C VAL A 588 20.64 -23.73 25.37
N GLN A 589 19.40 -23.45 25.68
CA GLN A 589 18.85 -23.52 27.03
C GLN A 589 17.48 -24.20 27.05
N THR A 590 17.07 -24.67 28.23
CA THR A 590 15.72 -25.19 28.45
C THR A 590 14.82 -24.09 29.03
N TYR A 591 13.64 -23.92 28.47
CA TYR A 591 12.60 -23.04 28.96
C TYR A 591 11.37 -23.87 29.33
N GLU A 592 10.62 -23.45 30.33
CA GLU A 592 9.39 -24.12 30.77
C GLU A 592 8.24 -23.12 30.73
N ILE A 593 7.26 -23.34 29.85
CA ILE A 593 6.06 -22.55 29.77
C ILE A 593 4.99 -23.18 30.66
N HIS A 594 4.48 -22.43 31.63
CA HIS A 594 3.36 -22.83 32.47
C HIS A 594 2.05 -22.44 31.81
N TYR A 595 1.35 -23.42 31.24
CA TYR A 595 0.09 -23.21 30.54
C TYR A 595 -0.81 -24.45 30.64
N GLY A 596 -2.11 -24.22 30.87
CA GLY A 596 -3.12 -25.28 30.96
C GLY A 596 -4.44 -24.93 30.28
N GLY A 597 -4.45 -23.85 29.48
CA GLY A 597 -5.67 -23.32 28.86
C GLY A 597 -6.13 -24.02 27.57
N GLY A 598 -5.29 -24.92 27.02
CA GLY A 598 -5.54 -25.54 25.71
C GLY A 598 -5.34 -24.59 24.53
N ILE A 599 -5.48 -25.12 23.31
CA ILE A 599 -5.34 -24.31 22.11
C ILE A 599 -6.53 -23.34 21.97
N ARG A 600 -6.26 -22.12 21.50
CA ARG A 600 -7.26 -21.05 21.40
C ARG A 600 -7.17 -20.37 20.04
N HIS A 601 -8.33 -20.24 19.40
CA HIS A 601 -8.51 -19.48 18.16
C HIS A 601 -9.57 -18.40 18.36
N PRO A 602 -9.41 -17.20 17.80
CA PRO A 602 -10.41 -16.14 17.88
C PRO A 602 -11.58 -16.42 16.93
N HIS A 603 -12.80 -16.10 17.38
CA HIS A 603 -14.04 -16.19 16.62
C HIS A 603 -14.98 -15.05 16.97
N LEU A 604 -15.91 -14.71 16.07
CA LEU A 604 -17.05 -13.86 16.41
C LEU A 604 -18.26 -14.72 16.77
N GLU A 605 -18.87 -14.43 17.91
CA GLU A 605 -20.11 -15.05 18.37
C GLU A 605 -21.24 -14.03 18.38
N ARG A 606 -22.44 -14.45 17.92
CA ARG A 606 -23.62 -13.58 17.97
C ARG A 606 -23.99 -13.19 19.41
N ILE A 607 -24.28 -11.91 19.61
CA ILE A 607 -24.85 -11.41 20.85
C ILE A 607 -26.36 -11.65 20.78
N PRO A 608 -26.93 -12.47 21.68
CA PRO A 608 -28.36 -12.80 21.64
C PRO A 608 -29.25 -11.57 21.81
N GLY A 609 -30.22 -11.40 20.92
CA GLY A 609 -31.20 -10.31 20.97
C GLY A 609 -30.76 -8.99 20.36
N SER A 610 -29.48 -8.84 19.93
CA SER A 610 -29.02 -7.68 19.18
C SER A 610 -29.41 -7.78 17.70
N HIS A 611 -29.46 -6.65 16.99
CA HIS A 611 -29.57 -6.64 15.52
C HIS A 611 -28.27 -7.15 14.89
N ASP A 612 -28.34 -7.74 13.69
CA ASP A 612 -27.18 -8.22 12.94
C ASP A 612 -26.79 -7.22 11.85
N TYR A 613 -26.16 -6.11 12.27
CA TYR A 613 -25.70 -5.11 11.31
C TYR A 613 -24.57 -5.62 10.42
N LEU A 614 -23.70 -6.53 10.91
CA LEU A 614 -22.59 -7.03 10.12
C LEU A 614 -23.06 -7.79 8.88
N THR A 615 -24.04 -8.68 9.02
CA THR A 615 -24.66 -9.36 7.87
C THR A 615 -25.32 -8.38 6.92
N ASP A 616 -26.01 -7.35 7.44
CA ASP A 616 -26.60 -6.30 6.60
C ASP A 616 -25.55 -5.49 5.83
N ILE A 617 -24.38 -5.22 6.44
CA ILE A 617 -23.25 -4.50 5.86
C ILE A 617 -22.63 -5.31 4.72
N LEU A 618 -22.38 -6.58 4.92
CA LEU A 618 -21.73 -7.48 3.96
C LEU A 618 -22.64 -7.91 2.80
N ALA A 619 -23.95 -7.73 2.91
CA ALA A 619 -24.90 -8.17 1.87
C ALA A 619 -24.66 -7.47 0.53
N PRO A 620 -24.68 -8.20 -0.61
CA PRO A 620 -24.52 -7.63 -1.95
C PRO A 620 -25.52 -6.50 -2.22
N ARG A 621 -25.07 -5.48 -2.96
CA ARG A 621 -25.89 -4.34 -3.36
C ARG A 621 -26.26 -4.43 -4.84
N SER A 622 -27.43 -3.91 -5.18
CA SER A 622 -27.84 -3.70 -6.57
C SER A 622 -27.82 -2.21 -6.89
N PHE A 623 -27.32 -1.85 -8.08
CA PHE A 623 -27.39 -0.48 -8.55
C PHE A 623 -28.87 -0.09 -8.79
N SER A 624 -29.40 0.78 -7.95
CA SER A 624 -30.68 1.46 -8.20
C SER A 624 -30.36 2.77 -8.91
N GLY A 625 -30.43 2.77 -10.27
CA GLY A 625 -30.31 4.00 -11.03
C GLY A 625 -31.43 4.96 -10.62
N HIS A 626 -31.08 6.16 -10.21
CA HIS A 626 -31.98 7.30 -10.07
C HIS A 626 -31.83 8.23 -11.25
#